data_54cbbb6e8370c88ffd81673d6c782a44
#
_entry.id   54cbbb6e8370c88ffd81673d6c782a44
#
_cell.length_a   1.000
_cell.length_b   1.000
_cell.length_c   1.000
_cell.angle_alpha   90.00
_cell.angle_beta   90.00
_cell.angle_gamma   90.00
#
_symmetry.space_group_name_H-M   'P 1'
#
loop_
_entity.id
_entity.type
_entity.pdbx_description
1 polymer ?
#
loop_
_entity_poly.entity_id
_entity_poly.type
_entity_poly.pdbx_seq_one_letter_code
_entity_poly.pdbx_strand_id
1 'polypeptide(L)'
;MPSNSRHLIIKLTTGVEDPEKLAQAFTVAATAVASGAGVSLWLTGESTWLALPGRAEEFSLPHAAPLADLRDAVLTDGRLTVCSQCAARRDLREADLLPGAEIRGAAAFVEEV
;
A
#
# COMPACT_ATOMS: atom_id res chain seq x y z
N MET A 1 4.38 -24.89 -13.91
CA MET A 1 5.06 -24.00 -12.94
C MET A 1 4.41 -24.15 -11.58
N PRO A 2 5.18 -24.44 -10.57
CA PRO A 2 4.63 -24.41 -9.24
C PRO A 2 4.20 -22.98 -8.91
N SER A 3 3.10 -22.85 -8.21
CA SER A 3 2.66 -21.55 -7.76
C SER A 3 3.63 -21.02 -6.71
N ASN A 4 3.78 -19.71 -6.67
CA ASN A 4 4.56 -19.05 -5.63
C ASN A 4 3.69 -18.99 -4.36
N SER A 5 4.09 -19.77 -3.35
CA SER A 5 3.35 -19.84 -2.09
C SER A 5 3.79 -18.78 -1.07
N ARG A 6 4.76 -17.92 -1.43
CA ARG A 6 5.21 -16.89 -0.52
C ARG A 6 4.13 -15.85 -0.30
N HIS A 7 4.09 -15.35 0.92
CA HIS A 7 3.18 -14.27 1.30
C HIS A 7 4.00 -13.17 1.95
N LEU A 8 3.84 -11.95 1.47
CA LEU A 8 4.59 -10.80 1.95
C LEU A 8 3.64 -9.78 2.54
N ILE A 9 3.93 -9.38 3.76
CA ILE A 9 3.19 -8.31 4.43
C ILE A 9 4.15 -7.16 4.66
N ILE A 10 3.81 -5.99 4.15
CA ILE A 10 4.61 -4.79 4.27
C ILE A 10 3.81 -3.77 5.06
N LYS A 11 4.40 -3.22 6.12
CA LYS A 11 3.80 -2.13 6.88
C LYS A 11 4.60 -0.87 6.62
N LEU A 12 4.03 0.07 5.88
CA LEU A 12 4.66 1.33 5.54
C LEU A 12 4.19 2.41 6.49
N THR A 13 5.13 3.06 7.16
CA THR A 13 4.81 4.06 8.18
C THR A 13 5.12 5.49 7.77
N THR A 14 5.74 5.71 6.61
CA THR A 14 6.09 7.04 6.12
C THR A 14 5.36 7.34 4.81
N GLY A 15 5.08 8.61 4.58
CA GLY A 15 4.49 9.08 3.34
C GLY A 15 5.51 9.88 2.52
N VAL A 16 5.03 10.96 1.88
CA VAL A 16 5.86 11.75 0.97
C VAL A 16 6.99 12.50 1.69
N GLU A 17 6.94 12.61 3.01
CA GLU A 17 8.00 13.25 3.79
C GLU A 17 9.30 12.43 3.77
N ASP A 18 9.22 11.14 3.42
CA ASP A 18 10.40 10.30 3.24
C ASP A 18 10.24 9.56 1.91
N PRO A 19 10.55 10.24 0.80
CA PRO A 19 10.19 9.74 -0.53
C PRO A 19 10.88 8.43 -0.91
N GLU A 20 12.11 8.20 -0.46
CA GLU A 20 12.79 6.95 -0.79
C GLU A 20 12.16 5.74 -0.08
N LYS A 21 11.83 5.88 1.20
CA LYS A 21 11.17 4.78 1.93
C LYS A 21 9.79 4.50 1.34
N LEU A 22 9.07 5.55 0.99
CA LEU A 22 7.76 5.41 0.35
C LEU A 22 7.89 4.65 -0.96
N ALA A 23 8.78 5.09 -1.85
CA ALA A 23 8.97 4.47 -3.15
C ALA A 23 9.46 3.03 -3.02
N GLN A 24 10.36 2.74 -2.07
CA GLN A 24 10.87 1.38 -1.86
C GLN A 24 9.77 0.41 -1.45
N ALA A 25 8.90 0.81 -0.54
CA ALA A 25 7.82 -0.05 -0.09
C ALA A 25 6.88 -0.42 -1.24
N PHE A 26 6.48 0.57 -2.04
CA PHE A 26 5.61 0.32 -3.19
C PHE A 26 6.33 -0.50 -4.27
N THR A 27 7.62 -0.24 -4.49
CA THR A 27 8.41 -1.00 -5.47
C THR A 27 8.51 -2.47 -5.07
N VAL A 28 8.82 -2.75 -3.80
CA VAL A 28 8.92 -4.12 -3.31
C VAL A 28 7.56 -4.81 -3.39
N ALA A 29 6.49 -4.13 -3.00
CA ALA A 29 5.15 -4.69 -3.05
C ALA A 29 4.75 -5.06 -4.49
N ALA A 30 4.93 -4.15 -5.43
CA ALA A 30 4.58 -4.38 -6.84
C ALA A 30 5.46 -5.46 -7.47
N THR A 31 6.75 -5.50 -7.13
CA THR A 31 7.66 -6.53 -7.62
C THR A 31 7.25 -7.90 -7.11
N ALA A 32 6.85 -8.00 -5.84
CA ALA A 32 6.39 -9.26 -5.26
C ALA A 32 5.09 -9.72 -5.93
N VAL A 33 4.16 -8.79 -6.20
CA VAL A 33 2.95 -9.11 -6.95
C VAL A 33 3.31 -9.69 -8.31
N ALA A 34 4.22 -9.06 -9.03
CA ALA A 34 4.64 -9.51 -10.37
C ALA A 34 5.30 -10.89 -10.31
N SER A 35 5.93 -11.25 -9.19
CA SER A 35 6.55 -12.56 -9.02
C SER A 35 5.54 -13.66 -8.64
N GLY A 36 4.29 -13.31 -8.43
CA GLY A 36 3.25 -14.27 -8.07
C GLY A 36 3.07 -14.50 -6.57
N ALA A 37 3.75 -13.74 -5.73
CA ALA A 37 3.56 -13.81 -4.28
C ALA A 37 2.22 -13.19 -3.87
N GLY A 38 1.65 -13.68 -2.78
CA GLY A 38 0.56 -12.97 -2.13
C GLY A 38 1.12 -11.75 -1.43
N VAL A 39 0.51 -10.58 -1.62
CA VAL A 39 1.04 -9.33 -1.08
C VAL A 39 -0.04 -8.56 -0.35
N SER A 40 0.29 -8.11 0.85
CA SER A 40 -0.56 -7.21 1.62
C SER A 40 0.28 -6.00 2.02
N LEU A 41 -0.11 -4.83 1.53
CA LEU A 41 0.57 -3.57 1.84
C LEU A 41 -0.32 -2.76 2.77
N TRP A 42 0.19 -2.50 3.97
CA TRP A 42 -0.50 -1.72 4.98
C TRP A 42 0.05 -0.30 5.01
N LEU A 43 -0.84 0.66 4.86
CA LEU A 43 -0.51 2.08 4.90
C LEU A 43 -0.87 2.63 6.27
N THR A 44 0.12 3.18 6.95
CA THR A 44 -0.06 3.79 8.28
C THR A 44 0.62 5.15 8.30
N GLY A 45 0.29 5.97 9.29
CA GLY A 45 0.86 7.32 9.35
C GLY A 45 0.57 8.10 8.08
N GLU A 46 1.55 8.84 7.59
CA GLU A 46 1.37 9.68 6.40
C GLU A 46 1.22 8.90 5.10
N SER A 47 1.61 7.62 5.08
CA SER A 47 1.36 6.82 3.89
C SER A 47 -0.14 6.56 3.64
N THR A 48 -0.97 6.74 4.65
CA THR A 48 -2.42 6.60 4.57
C THR A 48 -3.00 7.41 3.39
N TRP A 49 -2.45 8.60 3.14
CA TRP A 49 -2.93 9.48 2.07
C TRP A 49 -2.80 8.87 0.69
N LEU A 50 -1.89 7.90 0.50
CA LEU A 50 -1.65 7.29 -0.81
C LEU A 50 -2.78 6.38 -1.27
N ALA A 51 -3.72 6.04 -0.37
CA ALA A 51 -4.92 5.29 -0.73
C ALA A 51 -6.02 6.18 -1.31
N LEU A 52 -5.83 7.51 -1.31
CA LEU A 52 -6.79 8.44 -1.88
C LEU A 52 -6.52 8.65 -3.38
N PRO A 53 -7.58 8.91 -4.16
CA PRO A 53 -7.39 9.25 -5.58
C PRO A 53 -6.49 10.48 -5.74
N GLY A 54 -5.61 10.44 -6.74
CA GLY A 54 -4.77 11.57 -7.12
C GLY A 54 -3.50 11.74 -6.33
N ARG A 55 -3.36 11.11 -5.19
CA ARG A 55 -2.18 11.33 -4.32
C ARG A 55 -0.92 10.69 -4.87
N ALA A 56 -0.99 9.45 -5.31
CA ALA A 56 0.17 8.77 -5.89
C ALA A 56 0.58 9.43 -7.21
N GLU A 57 -0.38 9.94 -7.94
CA GLU A 57 -0.13 10.62 -9.23
C GLU A 57 0.70 11.89 -9.06
N GLU A 58 0.64 12.53 -7.91
CA GLU A 58 1.40 13.75 -7.63
C GLU A 58 2.85 13.46 -7.20
N PHE A 59 3.16 12.22 -6.87
CA PHE A 59 4.47 11.85 -6.37
C PHE A 59 5.46 11.62 -7.51
N SER A 60 6.68 12.11 -7.34
CA SER A 60 7.76 11.89 -8.31
C SER A 60 9.08 11.72 -7.57
N LEU A 61 9.86 10.74 -8.00
CA LEU A 61 11.20 10.50 -7.46
C LEU A 61 12.08 10.03 -8.60
N PRO A 62 13.29 10.64 -8.79
CA PRO A 62 14.22 10.18 -9.82
C PRO A 62 14.55 8.71 -9.67
N HIS A 63 14.61 8.00 -10.79
CA HIS A 63 14.95 6.57 -10.86
C HIS A 63 13.92 5.64 -10.21
N ALA A 64 12.71 6.13 -9.94
CA ALA A 64 11.62 5.30 -9.45
C ALA A 64 10.54 5.19 -10.53
N ALA A 65 9.87 4.05 -10.59
CA ALA A 65 8.69 3.91 -11.43
C ALA A 65 7.57 4.82 -10.90
N PRO A 66 6.61 5.22 -11.75
CA PRO A 66 5.48 6.03 -11.27
C PRO A 66 4.75 5.35 -10.12
N LEU A 67 4.60 6.07 -9.02
CA LEU A 67 4.00 5.51 -7.81
C LEU A 67 2.58 5.01 -8.05
N ALA A 68 1.82 5.73 -8.89
CA ALA A 68 0.46 5.33 -9.23
C ALA A 68 0.41 3.95 -9.90
N ASP A 69 1.38 3.64 -10.76
CA ASP A 69 1.44 2.33 -11.41
C ASP A 69 1.73 1.23 -10.40
N LEU A 70 2.64 1.48 -9.48
CA LEU A 70 2.98 0.52 -8.41
C LEU A 70 1.77 0.29 -7.49
N ARG A 71 1.09 1.36 -7.12
CA ARG A 71 -0.13 1.30 -6.32
C ARG A 71 -1.20 0.45 -7.01
N ASP A 72 -1.40 0.69 -8.29
CA ASP A 72 -2.45 -0.01 -9.05
C ASP A 72 -2.14 -1.50 -9.17
N ALA A 73 -0.87 -1.88 -9.29
CA ALA A 73 -0.49 -3.29 -9.29
C ALA A 73 -0.88 -3.98 -7.99
N VAL A 74 -0.65 -3.32 -6.86
CA VAL A 74 -1.02 -3.85 -5.55
C VAL A 74 -2.55 -3.93 -5.40
N LEU A 75 -3.26 -2.90 -5.86
CA LEU A 75 -4.73 -2.91 -5.81
C LEU A 75 -5.33 -4.03 -6.66
N THR A 76 -4.73 -4.32 -7.81
CA THR A 76 -5.27 -5.31 -8.76
C THR A 76 -5.02 -6.75 -8.29
N ASP A 77 -3.80 -7.05 -7.87
CA ASP A 77 -3.39 -8.44 -7.60
C ASP A 77 -2.93 -8.69 -6.16
N GLY A 78 -2.93 -7.67 -5.34
CA GLY A 78 -2.60 -7.78 -3.92
C GLY A 78 -3.69 -7.18 -3.07
N ARG A 79 -3.32 -6.75 -1.88
CA ARG A 79 -4.24 -6.10 -0.95
C ARG A 79 -3.61 -4.81 -0.45
N LEU A 80 -4.36 -3.72 -0.53
CA LEU A 80 -3.96 -2.42 -0.01
C LEU A 80 -4.89 -2.07 1.15
N THR A 81 -4.33 -1.92 2.34
CA THR A 81 -5.11 -1.71 3.55
C THR A 81 -4.61 -0.46 4.27
N VAL A 82 -5.55 0.34 4.76
CA VAL A 82 -5.27 1.52 5.58
C VAL A 82 -5.57 1.17 7.05
N CYS A 83 -4.65 1.53 7.93
CA CYS A 83 -4.83 1.34 9.36
C CYS A 83 -6.02 2.18 9.85
N SER A 84 -6.95 1.54 10.58
CA SER A 84 -8.17 2.19 11.02
C SER A 84 -7.92 3.40 11.93
N GLN A 85 -6.94 3.33 12.81
CA GLN A 85 -6.60 4.45 13.69
C GLN A 85 -6.01 5.62 12.90
N CYS A 86 -5.17 5.31 11.92
CA CYS A 86 -4.56 6.35 11.08
C CYS A 86 -5.59 7.02 10.19
N ALA A 87 -6.56 6.26 9.67
CA ALA A 87 -7.66 6.80 8.91
C ALA A 87 -8.53 7.71 9.78
N ALA A 88 -8.85 7.27 11.00
CA ALA A 88 -9.67 8.05 11.92
C ALA A 88 -9.02 9.39 12.27
N ARG A 89 -7.70 9.41 12.51
CA ARG A 89 -6.98 10.66 12.80
C ARG A 89 -7.04 11.65 11.65
N ARG A 90 -7.28 11.18 10.45
CA ARG A 90 -7.31 11.99 9.22
C ARG A 90 -8.72 12.15 8.67
N ASP A 91 -9.72 11.73 9.44
CA ASP A 91 -11.13 11.81 9.06
C ASP A 91 -11.42 11.11 7.72
N LEU A 92 -10.75 9.99 7.47
CA LEU A 92 -10.94 9.22 6.25
C LEU A 92 -11.88 8.04 6.50
N ARG A 93 -12.80 7.87 5.57
CA ARG A 93 -13.72 6.73 5.53
C ARG A 93 -13.40 5.88 4.31
N GLU A 94 -13.87 4.65 4.30
CA GLU A 94 -13.60 3.74 3.18
C GLU A 94 -14.12 4.32 1.86
N ALA A 95 -15.22 5.06 1.90
CA ALA A 95 -15.79 5.69 0.72
C ALA A 95 -14.85 6.76 0.11
N ASP A 96 -13.90 7.30 0.88
CA ASP A 96 -12.94 8.27 0.39
C ASP A 96 -11.77 7.64 -0.33
N LEU A 97 -11.57 6.34 -0.18
CA LEU A 97 -10.42 5.63 -0.71
C LEU A 97 -10.66 5.15 -2.14
N LEU A 98 -9.57 4.82 -2.82
CA LEU A 98 -9.65 4.16 -4.12
C LEU A 98 -10.45 2.86 -4.00
N PRO A 99 -11.24 2.50 -5.03
CA PRO A 99 -11.95 1.22 -5.02
C PRO A 99 -10.98 0.06 -4.82
N GLY A 100 -11.30 -0.83 -3.91
CA GLY A 100 -10.46 -1.97 -3.57
C GLY A 100 -9.57 -1.77 -2.36
N ALA A 101 -9.32 -0.52 -1.96
CA ALA A 101 -8.60 -0.26 -0.71
C ALA A 101 -9.55 -0.44 0.47
N GLU A 102 -9.03 -0.99 1.56
CA GLU A 102 -9.84 -1.31 2.73
C GLU A 102 -9.29 -0.61 3.98
N ILE A 103 -10.17 -0.38 4.97
CA ILE A 103 -9.76 0.10 6.29
C ILE A 103 -9.90 -1.08 7.26
N ARG A 104 -8.79 -1.44 7.94
CA ARG A 104 -8.78 -2.55 8.89
C ARG A 104 -7.88 -2.19 10.06
N GLY A 105 -8.05 -2.85 11.17
CA GLY A 105 -7.34 -2.56 12.40
C GLY A 105 -6.17 -3.49 12.70
N ALA A 106 -5.52 -3.23 13.82
CA ALA A 106 -4.34 -3.98 14.24
C ALA A 106 -4.61 -5.49 14.40
N ALA A 107 -5.79 -5.87 14.87
CA ALA A 107 -6.13 -7.29 15.01
C ALA A 107 -6.07 -8.01 13.67
N ALA A 108 -6.58 -7.36 12.60
CA ALA A 108 -6.54 -7.94 11.26
C ALA A 108 -5.10 -8.05 10.77
N PHE A 109 -4.25 -7.05 11.06
CA PHE A 109 -2.84 -7.12 10.72
C PHE A 109 -2.15 -8.33 11.37
N VAL A 110 -2.38 -8.50 12.66
CA VAL A 110 -1.77 -9.61 13.41
C VAL A 110 -2.24 -10.96 12.87
N GLU A 111 -3.50 -11.06 12.47
CA GLU A 111 -4.03 -12.29 11.89
C GLU A 111 -3.41 -12.63 10.54
N GLU A 112 -3.02 -11.62 9.76
CA GLU A 112 -2.37 -11.85 8.47
C GLU A 112 -0.94 -12.38 8.60
N VAL A 113 -0.27 -11.99 9.67
CA VAL A 113 1.15 -12.35 9.90
C VAL A 113 1.33 -13.87 10.31
#